data_06a984703248de2883686429db69035e
#
_entry.id   06a984703248de2883686429db69035e
#
_cell.length_a   1.000
_cell.length_b   1.000
_cell.length_c   1.000
_cell.angle_alpha   90.00
_cell.angle_beta   90.00
_cell.angle_gamma   90.00
#
_symmetry.space_group_name_H-M   'P 1'
#
loop_
_entity.id
_entity.type
_entity.pdbx_description
1 polymer ?
#
loop_
_entity_poly.entity_id
_entity_poly.type
_entity_poly.pdbx_seq_one_letter_code
_entity_poly.pdbx_strand_id
1 'polypeptide(L)'
;MNIQDNVIKAYLKNVYFVTGTACGGKSTISRALAERHDLLLFDIDQRFDQHQQLSDPAFQPAMNKTFRDADEFFGRSVEEYRKWLLANTREQLDFVLLDLIQLSHDRPVVCDCHLTLEQASLFTDPARVVFLLKEPFNVIEDYCNRPDHQGFNSFINSTSDPEKAKATCNETLRSLNEDFYRAVKHSEYFWVERTPDSTVQRTVEMVERHFGLLR
;
A
#
# COMPACT_ATOMS: atom_id res chain seq x y z
N MET A 1 9.72 23.60 -4.65
CA MET A 1 11.07 23.21 -4.12
C MET A 1 11.27 21.77 -4.50
N ASN A 2 12.43 21.40 -5.01
CA ASN A 2 12.73 20.01 -5.36
C ASN A 2 13.80 19.49 -4.38
N ILE A 3 13.45 18.52 -3.54
CA ILE A 3 14.38 17.92 -2.58
C ILE A 3 15.12 16.78 -3.31
N GLN A 4 16.46 16.75 -3.19
CA GLN A 4 17.25 15.69 -3.83
C GLN A 4 17.04 14.34 -3.14
N ASP A 5 17.02 13.25 -3.91
CA ASP A 5 16.72 11.89 -3.44
C ASP A 5 17.65 11.45 -2.31
N ASN A 6 18.93 11.75 -2.40
CA ASN A 6 19.89 11.39 -1.36
C ASN A 6 19.58 12.05 0.00
N VAL A 7 18.95 13.22 0.00
CA VAL A 7 18.50 13.89 1.23
C VAL A 7 17.32 13.14 1.82
N ILE A 8 16.32 12.82 0.99
CA ILE A 8 15.14 12.04 1.42
C ILE A 8 15.58 10.69 2.01
N LYS A 9 16.42 9.94 1.30
CA LYS A 9 16.98 8.66 1.77
C LYS A 9 17.73 8.77 3.10
N ALA A 10 18.49 9.85 3.29
CA ALA A 10 19.21 10.08 4.55
C ALA A 10 18.26 10.26 5.74
N TYR A 11 17.14 10.97 5.54
CA TYR A 11 16.12 11.15 6.57
C TYR A 11 15.30 9.88 6.83
N LEU A 12 15.06 9.07 5.80
CA LEU A 12 14.28 7.83 5.89
C LEU A 12 15.12 6.57 6.15
N LYS A 13 16.40 6.71 6.49
CA LYS A 13 17.33 5.57 6.72
C LYS A 13 16.88 4.59 7.80
N ASN A 14 16.02 5.02 8.73
CA ASN A 14 15.45 4.20 9.81
C ASN A 14 14.06 3.63 9.46
N VAL A 15 13.62 3.75 8.20
CA VAL A 15 12.33 3.23 7.74
C VAL A 15 12.55 1.96 6.93
N TYR A 16 11.79 0.90 7.25
CA TYR A 16 11.67 -0.33 6.49
C TYR A 16 10.33 -0.33 5.75
N PHE A 17 10.37 -0.36 4.44
CA PHE A 17 9.17 -0.29 3.61
C PHE A 17 8.68 -1.67 3.22
N VAL A 18 7.45 -2.00 3.59
CA VAL A 18 6.75 -3.21 3.15
C VAL A 18 5.66 -2.78 2.17
N THR A 19 5.88 -3.04 0.91
CA THR A 19 4.98 -2.66 -0.20
C THR A 19 4.60 -3.89 -1.03
N GLY A 20 3.80 -3.74 -2.06
CA GLY A 20 3.42 -4.86 -2.92
C GLY A 20 1.97 -4.82 -3.37
N THR A 21 1.52 -5.92 -3.99
CA THR A 21 0.15 -6.05 -4.49
C THR A 21 -0.89 -6.08 -3.38
N ALA A 22 -2.14 -5.78 -3.70
CA ALA A 22 -3.25 -6.07 -2.79
C ALA A 22 -3.25 -7.56 -2.43
N CYS A 23 -3.60 -7.88 -1.19
CA CYS A 23 -3.60 -9.25 -0.65
C CYS A 23 -2.22 -9.96 -0.63
N GLY A 24 -1.11 -9.26 -0.91
CA GLY A 24 0.26 -9.80 -0.82
C GLY A 24 0.73 -10.13 0.61
N GLY A 25 -0.02 -9.70 1.62
CA GLY A 25 0.30 -9.98 3.04
C GLY A 25 1.04 -8.85 3.75
N LYS A 26 1.12 -7.65 3.17
CA LYS A 26 1.83 -6.49 3.72
C LYS A 26 1.53 -6.25 5.19
N SER A 27 0.26 -6.02 5.54
CA SER A 27 -0.15 -5.68 6.91
C SER A 27 0.15 -6.80 7.92
N THR A 28 0.06 -8.06 7.52
CA THR A 28 0.42 -9.20 8.37
C THR A 28 1.91 -9.23 8.66
N ILE A 29 2.74 -9.04 7.64
CA ILE A 29 4.19 -9.07 7.77
C ILE A 29 4.70 -7.83 8.51
N SER A 30 4.17 -6.64 8.21
CA SER A 30 4.53 -5.39 8.90
C SER A 30 4.26 -5.47 10.41
N ARG A 31 3.09 -5.99 10.82
CA ARG A 31 2.77 -6.21 12.25
C ARG A 31 3.75 -7.19 12.90
N ALA A 32 4.01 -8.32 12.25
CA ALA A 32 4.93 -9.31 12.79
C ALA A 32 6.36 -8.77 12.96
N LEU A 33 6.83 -7.95 12.00
CA LEU A 33 8.14 -7.29 12.11
C LEU A 33 8.15 -6.25 13.24
N ALA A 34 7.08 -5.44 13.36
CA ALA A 34 6.93 -4.45 14.41
C ALA A 34 7.00 -5.08 15.80
N GLU A 35 6.26 -6.17 16.02
CA GLU A 35 6.21 -6.90 17.28
C GLU A 35 7.55 -7.57 17.62
N ARG A 36 8.22 -8.20 16.65
CA ARG A 36 9.46 -8.94 16.87
C ARG A 36 10.68 -8.07 17.14
N HIS A 37 10.72 -6.90 16.52
CA HIS A 37 11.88 -6.01 16.52
C HIS A 37 11.65 -4.68 17.23
N ASP A 38 10.53 -4.53 17.94
CA ASP A 38 10.13 -3.28 18.60
C ASP A 38 10.17 -2.07 17.65
N LEU A 39 9.70 -2.26 16.42
CA LEU A 39 9.59 -1.17 15.44
C LEU A 39 8.26 -0.44 15.61
N LEU A 40 8.23 0.84 15.29
CA LEU A 40 6.97 1.57 15.17
C LEU A 40 6.25 1.12 13.88
N LEU A 41 5.05 0.61 14.01
CA LEU A 41 4.20 0.30 12.86
C LEU A 41 3.56 1.57 12.32
N PHE A 42 3.79 1.88 11.04
CA PHE A 42 3.11 2.91 10.31
C PHE A 42 2.27 2.28 9.18
N ASP A 43 0.95 2.38 9.30
CA ASP A 43 -0.02 1.88 8.34
C ASP A 43 -0.65 3.08 7.60
N ILE A 44 -0.40 3.19 6.30
CA ILE A 44 -0.83 4.33 5.47
C ILE A 44 -2.37 4.45 5.43
N ASP A 45 -3.08 3.33 5.43
CA ASP A 45 -4.54 3.32 5.34
C ASP A 45 -5.18 3.90 6.62
N GLN A 46 -4.57 3.65 7.79
CA GLN A 46 -5.04 4.21 9.06
C GLN A 46 -4.78 5.72 9.20
N ARG A 47 -3.91 6.28 8.37
CA ARG A 47 -3.57 7.71 8.38
C ARG A 47 -4.37 8.52 7.37
N PHE A 48 -5.14 7.87 6.50
CA PHE A 48 -5.82 8.54 5.41
C PHE A 48 -6.72 9.70 5.87
N ASP A 49 -7.58 9.48 6.85
CA ASP A 49 -8.51 10.51 7.34
C ASP A 49 -7.77 11.73 7.92
N GLN A 50 -6.66 11.49 8.63
CA GLN A 50 -5.83 12.56 9.17
C GLN A 50 -5.15 13.37 8.04
N HIS A 51 -4.60 12.68 7.04
CA HIS A 51 -3.99 13.33 5.89
C HIS A 51 -5.01 14.11 5.07
N GLN A 52 -6.22 13.56 4.88
CA GLN A 52 -7.31 14.23 4.17
C GLN A 52 -7.73 15.53 4.89
N GLN A 53 -7.81 15.55 6.22
CA GLN A 53 -8.11 16.75 6.98
C GLN A 53 -7.05 17.86 6.86
N LEU A 54 -5.79 17.48 6.57
CA LEU A 54 -4.69 18.41 6.35
C LEU A 54 -4.54 18.83 4.88
N SER A 55 -5.24 18.15 3.98
CA SER A 55 -5.14 18.38 2.54
C SER A 55 -6.00 19.54 2.07
N ASP A 56 -5.66 20.10 0.91
CA ASP A 56 -6.41 21.18 0.26
C ASP A 56 -6.94 20.66 -1.11
N PRO A 57 -8.26 20.78 -1.39
CA PRO A 57 -8.84 20.34 -2.65
C PRO A 57 -8.19 20.93 -3.91
N ALA A 58 -7.56 22.10 -3.81
CA ALA A 58 -6.85 22.73 -4.93
C ALA A 58 -5.53 22.00 -5.26
N PHE A 59 -4.91 21.32 -4.28
CA PHE A 59 -3.64 20.63 -4.44
C PHE A 59 -3.77 19.10 -4.36
N GLN A 60 -4.73 18.59 -3.58
CA GLN A 60 -5.04 17.17 -3.43
C GLN A 60 -6.49 16.86 -3.83
N PRO A 61 -6.86 17.08 -5.12
CA PRO A 61 -8.25 16.90 -5.56
C PRO A 61 -8.75 15.46 -5.49
N ALA A 62 -7.88 14.45 -5.63
CA ALA A 62 -8.29 13.05 -5.57
C ALA A 62 -8.58 12.61 -4.13
N MET A 63 -7.80 13.05 -3.15
CA MET A 63 -8.05 12.80 -1.72
C MET A 63 -9.34 13.48 -1.24
N ASN A 64 -9.68 14.63 -1.81
CA ASN A 64 -10.85 15.42 -1.43
C ASN A 64 -12.09 15.16 -2.31
N LYS A 65 -12.00 14.20 -3.25
CA LYS A 65 -13.14 13.85 -4.08
C LYS A 65 -14.23 13.19 -3.25
N THR A 66 -15.39 13.82 -3.18
CA THR A 66 -16.58 13.28 -2.54
C THR A 66 -17.45 12.55 -3.57
N PHE A 67 -18.17 11.55 -3.10
CA PHE A 67 -19.16 10.82 -3.88
C PHE A 67 -20.48 10.90 -3.14
N ARG A 68 -21.56 11.09 -3.87
CA ARG A 68 -22.90 11.26 -3.36
C ARG A 68 -23.40 10.01 -2.62
N ASP A 69 -23.11 8.86 -3.23
CA ASP A 69 -23.51 7.54 -2.75
C ASP A 69 -22.60 6.42 -3.30
N ALA A 70 -22.89 5.19 -2.94
CA ALA A 70 -22.16 4.02 -3.40
C ALA A 70 -22.32 3.77 -4.91
N ASP A 71 -23.47 4.09 -5.49
CA ASP A 71 -23.71 3.93 -6.93
C ASP A 71 -22.82 4.88 -7.75
N GLU A 72 -22.64 6.12 -7.30
CA GLU A 72 -21.69 7.04 -7.93
C GLU A 72 -20.25 6.58 -7.77
N PHE A 73 -19.91 6.05 -6.57
CA PHE A 73 -18.56 5.56 -6.30
C PHE A 73 -18.19 4.36 -7.18
N PHE A 74 -19.04 3.34 -7.27
CA PHE A 74 -18.77 2.11 -8.02
C PHE A 74 -19.27 2.16 -9.49
N GLY A 75 -20.07 3.15 -9.85
CA GLY A 75 -20.57 3.34 -11.22
C GLY A 75 -19.53 3.88 -12.21
N ARG A 76 -18.34 4.23 -11.73
CA ARG A 76 -17.22 4.66 -12.58
C ARG A 76 -16.75 3.51 -13.47
N SER A 77 -16.20 3.84 -14.64
CA SER A 77 -15.45 2.86 -15.43
C SER A 77 -14.21 2.36 -14.68
N VAL A 78 -13.71 1.18 -15.05
CA VAL A 78 -12.45 0.63 -14.51
C VAL A 78 -11.29 1.61 -14.65
N GLU A 79 -11.21 2.30 -15.80
CA GLU A 79 -10.16 3.28 -16.07
C GLU A 79 -10.26 4.51 -15.15
N GLU A 80 -11.47 5.07 -14.96
CA GLU A 80 -11.68 6.21 -14.06
C GLU A 80 -11.39 5.84 -12.59
N TYR A 81 -11.81 4.65 -12.17
CA TYR A 81 -11.57 4.18 -10.81
C TYR A 81 -10.08 3.95 -10.58
N ARG A 82 -9.39 3.30 -11.51
CA ARG A 82 -7.93 3.09 -11.48
C ARG A 82 -7.18 4.42 -11.41
N LYS A 83 -7.52 5.36 -12.28
CA LYS A 83 -6.91 6.69 -12.34
C LYS A 83 -7.06 7.45 -11.02
N TRP A 84 -8.25 7.37 -10.44
CA TRP A 84 -8.52 7.99 -9.13
C TRP A 84 -7.71 7.34 -8.02
N LEU A 85 -7.62 6.00 -7.93
CA LEU A 85 -6.83 5.30 -6.92
C LEU A 85 -5.35 5.69 -6.99
N LEU A 86 -4.78 5.73 -8.19
CA LEU A 86 -3.39 6.13 -8.38
C LEU A 86 -3.14 7.59 -7.98
N ALA A 87 -4.05 8.49 -8.34
CA ALA A 87 -3.95 9.90 -7.98
C ALA A 87 -4.07 10.09 -6.46
N ASN A 88 -5.05 9.42 -5.83
CA ASN A 88 -5.27 9.47 -4.38
C ASN A 88 -4.03 9.00 -3.60
N THR A 89 -3.47 7.84 -3.96
CA THR A 89 -2.24 7.33 -3.34
C THR A 89 -1.05 8.27 -3.54
N ARG A 90 -0.92 8.86 -4.72
CA ARG A 90 0.16 9.81 -5.01
C ARG A 90 0.04 11.10 -4.18
N GLU A 91 -1.18 11.63 -4.06
CA GLU A 91 -1.43 12.85 -3.27
C GLU A 91 -1.19 12.62 -1.78
N GLN A 92 -1.55 11.43 -1.25
CA GLN A 92 -1.31 11.07 0.14
C GLN A 92 0.19 10.93 0.46
N LEU A 93 1.01 10.56 -0.53
CA LEU A 93 2.40 10.20 -0.31
C LEU A 93 3.24 11.33 0.29
N ASP A 94 2.96 12.58 -0.05
CA ASP A 94 3.68 13.73 0.51
C ASP A 94 3.49 13.82 2.03
N PHE A 95 2.27 13.59 2.53
CA PHE A 95 1.97 13.53 3.96
C PHE A 95 2.66 12.34 4.63
N VAL A 96 2.62 11.18 3.98
CA VAL A 96 3.30 9.97 4.47
C VAL A 96 4.80 10.20 4.64
N LEU A 97 5.45 10.84 3.69
CA LEU A 97 6.89 11.14 3.76
C LEU A 97 7.21 12.06 4.95
N LEU A 98 6.41 13.09 5.18
CA LEU A 98 6.59 14.01 6.31
C LEU A 98 6.40 13.30 7.64
N ASP A 99 5.37 12.47 7.78
CA ASP A 99 5.14 11.66 8.98
C ASP A 99 6.32 10.69 9.24
N LEU A 100 6.78 10.00 8.20
CA LEU A 100 7.89 9.05 8.31
C LEU A 100 9.20 9.73 8.70
N ILE A 101 9.50 10.92 8.16
CA ILE A 101 10.67 11.71 8.55
C ILE A 101 10.60 12.07 10.05
N GLN A 102 9.44 12.50 10.51
CA GLN A 102 9.24 12.86 11.91
C GLN A 102 9.36 11.65 12.84
N LEU A 103 8.65 10.58 12.52
CA LEU A 103 8.55 9.38 13.37
C LEU A 103 9.85 8.58 13.41
N SER A 104 10.56 8.47 12.28
CA SER A 104 11.79 7.69 12.18
C SER A 104 13.02 8.37 12.79
N HIS A 105 12.90 9.61 13.24
CA HIS A 105 13.95 10.31 13.95
C HIS A 105 14.30 9.64 15.28
N ASP A 106 13.28 9.24 16.05
CA ASP A 106 13.44 8.77 17.41
C ASP A 106 13.49 7.24 17.52
N ARG A 107 12.87 6.52 16.60
CA ARG A 107 12.88 5.04 16.59
C ARG A 107 12.70 4.48 15.17
N PRO A 108 13.20 3.26 14.90
CA PRO A 108 12.98 2.63 13.61
C PRO A 108 11.48 2.36 13.35
N VAL A 109 11.07 2.53 12.09
CA VAL A 109 9.69 2.40 11.62
C VAL A 109 9.60 1.27 10.60
N VAL A 110 8.56 0.44 10.68
CA VAL A 110 8.12 -0.40 9.58
C VAL A 110 6.86 0.23 8.97
N CYS A 111 6.92 0.53 7.68
CA CYS A 111 5.86 1.20 6.94
C CYS A 111 5.13 0.20 6.04
N ASP A 112 3.84 -0.05 6.34
CA ASP A 112 2.89 -0.73 5.43
C ASP A 112 2.33 0.29 4.45
N CYS A 113 2.72 0.21 3.18
CA CYS A 113 2.40 1.22 2.19
C CYS A 113 2.27 0.68 0.76
N HIS A 114 1.96 1.59 -0.16
CA HIS A 114 1.95 1.36 -1.59
C HIS A 114 3.00 2.25 -2.25
N LEU A 115 4.18 1.71 -2.56
CA LEU A 115 5.20 2.39 -3.33
C LEU A 115 5.35 1.74 -4.70
N THR A 116 5.43 2.56 -5.75
CA THR A 116 5.89 2.11 -7.06
C THR A 116 7.41 1.87 -7.03
N LEU A 117 7.96 1.19 -8.04
CA LEU A 117 9.41 1.02 -8.19
C LEU A 117 10.14 2.36 -8.28
N GLU A 118 9.56 3.31 -9.02
CA GLU A 118 10.10 4.67 -9.12
C GLU A 118 10.14 5.36 -7.75
N GLN A 119 9.04 5.35 -7.01
CA GLN A 119 8.96 5.93 -5.67
C GLN A 119 9.95 5.25 -4.70
N ALA A 120 10.06 3.93 -4.73
CA ALA A 120 11.03 3.20 -3.93
C ALA A 120 12.47 3.66 -4.24
N SER A 121 12.80 3.87 -5.52
CA SER A 121 14.12 4.34 -5.93
C SER A 121 14.46 5.76 -5.43
N LEU A 122 13.44 6.59 -5.25
CA LEU A 122 13.60 7.97 -4.76
C LEU A 122 13.71 8.03 -3.22
N PHE A 123 13.02 7.16 -2.49
CA PHE A 123 12.83 7.31 -1.04
C PHE A 123 13.70 6.40 -0.19
N THR A 124 14.17 5.28 -0.73
CA THR A 124 14.85 4.28 0.09
C THR A 124 15.96 3.55 -0.65
N ASP A 125 16.82 2.90 0.10
CA ASP A 125 17.77 1.95 -0.44
C ASP A 125 17.10 0.59 -0.70
N PRO A 126 17.52 -0.17 -1.73
CA PRO A 126 16.95 -1.49 -2.01
C PRO A 126 16.94 -2.45 -0.82
N ALA A 127 17.91 -2.35 0.09
CA ALA A 127 17.98 -3.17 1.30
C ALA A 127 16.92 -2.80 2.37
N ARG A 128 16.17 -1.73 2.17
CA ARG A 128 15.17 -1.21 3.11
C ARG A 128 13.74 -1.31 2.58
N VAL A 129 13.54 -1.97 1.43
CA VAL A 129 12.22 -2.18 0.83
C VAL A 129 12.03 -3.62 0.42
N VAL A 130 10.85 -4.16 0.69
CA VAL A 130 10.42 -5.48 0.21
C VAL A 130 9.08 -5.34 -0.52
N PHE A 131 8.96 -6.04 -1.63
CA PHE A 131 7.73 -6.15 -2.40
C PHE A 131 7.06 -7.50 -2.13
N LEU A 132 5.91 -7.47 -1.46
CA LEU A 132 5.11 -8.66 -1.21
C LEU A 132 4.06 -8.80 -2.30
N LEU A 133 4.16 -9.88 -3.05
CA LEU A 133 3.36 -10.10 -4.23
C LEU A 133 2.34 -11.22 -4.00
N LYS A 134 1.18 -11.09 -4.60
CA LYS A 134 0.22 -12.14 -4.83
C LYS A 134 -0.19 -12.11 -6.29
N GLU A 135 -0.34 -13.30 -6.87
CA GLU A 135 -0.85 -13.45 -8.23
C GLU A 135 -2.22 -12.74 -8.38
N PRO A 136 -2.42 -11.96 -9.47
CA PRO A 136 -3.55 -11.01 -9.55
C PRO A 136 -4.92 -11.62 -9.84
N PHE A 137 -5.05 -12.96 -9.97
CA PHE A 137 -6.27 -13.58 -10.52
C PHE A 137 -7.50 -13.61 -9.59
N ASN A 138 -7.35 -13.67 -8.26
CA ASN A 138 -8.47 -13.81 -7.32
C ASN A 138 -8.42 -12.76 -6.20
N VAL A 139 -8.17 -11.51 -6.55
CA VAL A 139 -7.87 -10.47 -5.55
C VAL A 139 -9.11 -10.08 -4.74
N ILE A 140 -10.29 -9.99 -5.39
CA ILE A 140 -11.47 -9.39 -4.75
C ILE A 140 -12.11 -10.31 -3.71
N GLU A 141 -12.14 -11.62 -3.96
CA GLU A 141 -12.70 -12.55 -2.98
C GLU A 141 -11.90 -12.50 -1.68
N ASP A 142 -10.58 -12.49 -1.79
CA ASP A 142 -9.71 -12.35 -0.63
C ASP A 142 -9.82 -10.95 0.01
N TYR A 143 -10.00 -9.91 -0.80
CA TYR A 143 -10.09 -8.53 -0.32
C TYR A 143 -11.39 -8.29 0.45
N CYS A 144 -12.53 -8.68 -0.10
CA CYS A 144 -13.84 -8.50 0.53
C CYS A 144 -14.07 -9.41 1.73
N ASN A 145 -13.46 -10.61 1.75
CA ASN A 145 -13.63 -11.58 2.84
C ASN A 145 -12.75 -11.29 4.07
N ARG A 146 -11.93 -10.25 4.03
CA ARG A 146 -11.11 -9.86 5.19
C ARG A 146 -11.98 -9.25 6.30
N PRO A 147 -11.74 -9.62 7.57
CA PRO A 147 -12.50 -9.07 8.71
C PRO A 147 -12.39 -7.53 8.83
N ASP A 148 -11.25 -6.97 8.47
CA ASP A 148 -10.97 -5.52 8.49
C ASP A 148 -11.62 -4.76 7.31
N HIS A 149 -12.19 -5.45 6.31
CA HIS A 149 -12.86 -4.85 5.14
C HIS A 149 -14.39 -4.94 5.18
N GLN A 150 -14.99 -5.26 6.33
CA GLN A 150 -16.46 -5.37 6.44
C GLN A 150 -17.19 -4.07 6.06
N GLY A 151 -16.64 -2.91 6.42
CA GLY A 151 -17.18 -1.61 6.02
C GLY A 151 -17.21 -1.42 4.51
N PHE A 152 -16.13 -1.79 3.82
CA PHE A 152 -16.04 -1.72 2.37
C PHE A 152 -17.02 -2.68 1.69
N ASN A 153 -17.14 -3.91 2.20
CA ASN A 153 -18.10 -4.87 1.70
C ASN A 153 -19.56 -4.41 1.91
N SER A 154 -19.85 -3.79 3.07
CA SER A 154 -21.16 -3.18 3.33
C SER A 154 -21.46 -2.03 2.37
N PHE A 155 -20.44 -1.23 2.03
CA PHE A 155 -20.57 -0.14 1.07
C PHE A 155 -20.84 -0.64 -0.36
N ILE A 156 -20.17 -1.71 -0.81
CA ILE A 156 -20.47 -2.37 -2.08
C ILE A 156 -21.94 -2.88 -2.06
N ASN A 157 -22.37 -3.54 -1.00
CA ASN A 157 -23.70 -4.12 -0.89
C ASN A 157 -24.83 -3.06 -0.79
N SER A 158 -24.50 -1.79 -0.56
CA SER A 158 -25.46 -0.69 -0.55
C SER A 158 -25.73 -0.10 -1.95
N THR A 159 -25.03 -0.57 -3.00
CA THR A 159 -25.31 -0.17 -4.39
C THR A 159 -26.61 -0.79 -4.90
N SER A 160 -27.17 -0.18 -5.93
CA SER A 160 -28.33 -0.72 -6.64
C SER A 160 -28.03 -2.03 -7.38
N ASP A 161 -26.77 -2.29 -7.72
CA ASP A 161 -26.27 -3.52 -8.36
C ASP A 161 -24.94 -3.95 -7.73
N PRO A 162 -24.98 -4.66 -6.59
CA PRO A 162 -23.76 -5.09 -5.87
C PRO A 162 -22.84 -6.01 -6.67
N GLU A 163 -23.39 -6.85 -7.55
CA GLU A 163 -22.60 -7.76 -8.38
C GLU A 163 -21.79 -6.99 -9.42
N LYS A 164 -22.40 -5.99 -10.06
CA LYS A 164 -21.69 -5.10 -10.99
C LYS A 164 -20.63 -4.27 -10.25
N ALA A 165 -20.93 -3.75 -9.08
CA ALA A 165 -19.98 -3.01 -8.24
C ALA A 165 -18.77 -3.86 -7.87
N LYS A 166 -18.97 -5.11 -7.44
CA LYS A 166 -17.90 -6.09 -7.19
C LYS A 166 -17.07 -6.37 -8.43
N ALA A 167 -17.73 -6.59 -9.57
CA ALA A 167 -17.03 -6.85 -10.84
C ALA A 167 -16.13 -5.68 -11.25
N THR A 168 -16.64 -4.45 -11.18
CA THR A 168 -15.85 -3.24 -11.49
C THR A 168 -14.66 -3.08 -10.54
N CYS A 169 -14.89 -3.26 -9.24
CA CYS A 169 -13.84 -3.19 -8.24
C CYS A 169 -12.76 -4.26 -8.47
N ASN A 170 -13.19 -5.51 -8.72
CA ASN A 170 -12.28 -6.62 -9.00
C ASN A 170 -11.39 -6.34 -10.21
N GLU A 171 -12.01 -5.93 -11.32
CA GLU A 171 -11.28 -5.63 -12.54
C GLU A 171 -10.29 -4.49 -12.35
N THR A 172 -10.69 -3.45 -11.59
CA THR A 172 -9.80 -2.34 -11.26
C THR A 172 -8.59 -2.80 -10.47
N LEU A 173 -8.81 -3.55 -9.39
CA LEU A 173 -7.72 -4.06 -8.54
C LEU A 173 -6.85 -5.07 -9.28
N ARG A 174 -7.46 -5.94 -10.10
CA ARG A 174 -6.73 -6.90 -10.92
C ARG A 174 -5.79 -6.18 -11.90
N SER A 175 -6.31 -5.18 -12.62
CA SER A 175 -5.53 -4.41 -13.59
C SER A 175 -4.34 -3.68 -12.92
N LEU A 176 -4.56 -3.05 -11.76
CA LEU A 176 -3.49 -2.40 -10.99
C LEU A 176 -2.43 -3.39 -10.51
N ASN A 177 -2.87 -4.51 -9.94
CA ASN A 177 -1.97 -5.54 -9.44
C ASN A 177 -1.17 -6.21 -10.55
N GLU A 178 -1.78 -6.46 -11.71
CA GLU A 178 -1.13 -7.13 -12.84
C GLU A 178 0.05 -6.32 -13.39
N ASP A 179 -0.15 -5.03 -13.62
CA ASP A 179 0.92 -4.14 -14.07
C ASP A 179 2.05 -4.05 -13.04
N PHE A 180 1.67 -3.87 -11.78
CA PHE A 180 2.63 -3.78 -10.68
C PHE A 180 3.40 -5.09 -10.46
N TYR A 181 2.70 -6.22 -10.45
CA TYR A 181 3.30 -7.55 -10.32
C TYR A 181 4.34 -7.82 -11.41
N ARG A 182 3.99 -7.55 -12.68
CA ARG A 182 4.92 -7.71 -13.80
C ARG A 182 6.15 -6.82 -13.65
N ALA A 183 5.94 -5.54 -13.31
CA ALA A 183 7.04 -4.60 -13.16
C ALA A 183 8.01 -5.04 -12.04
N VAL A 184 7.49 -5.47 -10.88
CA VAL A 184 8.31 -5.92 -9.75
C VAL A 184 9.07 -7.21 -10.09
N LYS A 185 8.42 -8.19 -10.75
CA LYS A 185 9.06 -9.45 -11.14
C LYS A 185 10.24 -9.28 -12.11
N HIS A 186 10.26 -8.18 -12.88
CA HIS A 186 11.34 -7.83 -13.81
C HIS A 186 12.33 -6.83 -13.22
N SER A 187 12.16 -6.42 -11.97
CA SER A 187 13.06 -5.51 -11.28
C SER A 187 14.16 -6.23 -10.52
N GLU A 188 15.19 -5.50 -10.10
CA GLU A 188 16.26 -6.00 -9.23
C GLU A 188 15.91 -5.90 -7.73
N TYR A 189 14.73 -5.41 -7.38
CA TYR A 189 14.30 -5.32 -6.00
C TYR A 189 14.00 -6.70 -5.40
N PHE A 190 14.18 -6.81 -4.09
CA PHE A 190 13.79 -8.01 -3.37
C PHE A 190 12.26 -8.11 -3.26
N TRP A 191 11.73 -9.24 -3.68
CA TRP A 191 10.32 -9.55 -3.60
C TRP A 191 10.07 -10.95 -3.08
N VAL A 192 8.93 -11.13 -2.43
CA VAL A 192 8.43 -12.44 -1.97
C VAL A 192 7.02 -12.62 -2.48
N GLU A 193 6.78 -13.77 -3.14
CA GLU A 193 5.47 -14.12 -3.65
C GLU A 193 4.72 -15.01 -2.65
N ARG A 194 3.50 -14.59 -2.32
CA ARG A 194 2.58 -15.38 -1.52
C ARG A 194 1.93 -16.45 -2.39
N THR A 195 2.24 -17.70 -2.09
CA THR A 195 1.64 -18.91 -2.67
C THR A 195 0.77 -19.63 -1.63
N PRO A 196 -0.03 -20.65 -2.00
CA PRO A 196 -0.78 -21.46 -1.04
C PRO A 196 0.08 -22.11 0.04
N ASP A 197 1.35 -22.43 -0.27
CA ASP A 197 2.29 -23.04 0.68
C ASP A 197 3.06 -22.02 1.53
N SER A 198 2.82 -20.73 1.32
CA SER A 198 3.49 -19.67 2.07
C SER A 198 2.99 -19.61 3.49
N THR A 199 3.90 -19.60 4.46
CA THR A 199 3.57 -19.32 5.86
C THR A 199 4.04 -17.93 6.27
N VAL A 200 3.32 -17.30 7.20
CA VAL A 200 3.71 -16.00 7.75
C VAL A 200 5.11 -16.06 8.33
N GLN A 201 5.41 -17.11 9.10
CA GLN A 201 6.71 -17.32 9.74
C GLN A 201 7.85 -17.29 8.71
N ARG A 202 7.75 -18.08 7.64
CA ARG A 202 8.78 -18.17 6.60
C ARG A 202 8.96 -16.83 5.86
N THR A 203 7.84 -16.15 5.57
CA THR A 203 7.89 -14.85 4.91
C THR A 203 8.58 -13.81 5.79
N VAL A 204 8.23 -13.77 7.08
CA VAL A 204 8.88 -12.86 8.04
C VAL A 204 10.39 -13.13 8.09
N GLU A 205 10.84 -14.38 8.22
CA GLU A 205 12.26 -14.73 8.24
C GLU A 205 13.01 -14.29 6.97
N MET A 206 12.38 -14.40 5.80
CA MET A 206 12.97 -13.92 4.54
C MET A 206 13.15 -12.40 4.55
N VAL A 207 12.13 -11.67 5.02
CA VAL A 207 12.15 -10.21 5.10
C VAL A 207 13.13 -9.73 6.17
N GLU A 208 13.19 -10.38 7.33
CA GLU A 208 14.17 -10.10 8.39
C GLU A 208 15.62 -10.23 7.90
N ARG A 209 15.92 -11.28 7.13
CA ARG A 209 17.25 -11.46 6.51
C ARG A 209 17.55 -10.34 5.53
N HIS A 210 16.59 -10.00 4.66
CA HIS A 210 16.75 -8.93 3.68
C HIS A 210 17.00 -7.57 4.34
N PHE A 211 16.25 -7.25 5.39
CA PHE A 211 16.40 -6.01 6.14
C PHE A 211 17.61 -5.99 7.09
N GLY A 212 18.32 -7.11 7.26
CA GLY A 212 19.44 -7.24 8.21
C GLY A 212 18.98 -7.14 9.66
N LEU A 213 17.75 -7.58 9.98
CA LEU A 213 17.18 -7.56 11.33
C LEU A 213 17.53 -8.84 12.13
N LEU A 214 17.95 -9.91 11.48
CA LEU A 214 18.46 -11.10 12.16
C LEU A 214 19.89 -10.85 12.62
N ARG A 215 20.11 -11.03 13.92
CA ARG A 215 21.45 -11.03 14.55
C ARG A 215 22.09 -12.40 14.43
#